data_ed554cc322d5049da475e3223e285aa5
#
_entry.id   ed554cc322d5049da475e3223e285aa5
#
_cell.length_a   1.000
_cell.length_b   1.000
_cell.length_c   1.000
_cell.angle_alpha   90.00
_cell.angle_beta   90.00
_cell.angle_gamma   90.00
#
_symmetry.space_group_name_H-M   'P 1'
#
loop_
_entity.id
_entity.type
_entity.pdbx_description
1 polymer ?
#
loop_
_entity_poly.entity_id
_entity_poly.type
_entity_poly.pdbx_seq_one_letter_code
_entity_poly.pdbx_strand_id
1 'polypeptide(L)'
;MLTGIHLTSYGRDFTPRQTLLDAIRAVQDVPGVRRIRLGSLEPTVATVEFAQALRTMDTVCPQFHLALQSGSDTVLQRMARRYNMRMYRQAMENLRAVYPMAAFTTDVLTGFPGETEAEFEETRDFIREARYAKIHVFPY
;
A
#
# COMPACT_ATOMS: atom_id res chain seq x y z
N MET A 1 2.24 3.88 15.45
CA MET A 1 2.26 3.35 14.08
C MET A 1 2.19 1.84 14.16
N LEU A 2 1.29 1.21 13.39
CA LEU A 2 1.26 -0.23 13.20
C LEU A 2 2.23 -0.58 12.07
N THR A 3 3.20 -1.43 12.35
CA THR A 3 4.23 -1.81 11.38
C THR A 3 4.56 -3.28 11.52
N GLY A 4 5.14 -3.86 10.49
CA GLY A 4 5.57 -5.24 10.42
C GLY A 4 6.18 -5.51 9.05
N ILE A 5 6.89 -6.63 8.90
CA ILE A 5 7.49 -7.03 7.62
C ILE A 5 6.41 -7.24 6.55
N HIS A 6 5.23 -7.76 6.95
CA HIS A 6 4.13 -8.06 6.04
C HIS A 6 2.78 -7.89 6.75
N LEU A 7 2.34 -6.63 6.91
CA LEU A 7 1.10 -6.29 7.63
C LEU A 7 -0.14 -7.02 7.10
N THR A 8 -0.18 -7.25 5.79
CA THR A 8 -1.34 -7.88 5.13
C THR A 8 -1.50 -9.36 5.45
N SER A 9 -0.51 -9.98 6.10
CA SER A 9 -0.61 -11.37 6.56
C SER A 9 -1.02 -11.51 8.04
N TYR A 10 -1.24 -10.39 8.74
CA TYR A 10 -1.64 -10.43 10.14
C TYR A 10 -2.84 -11.34 10.38
N GLY A 11 -2.74 -12.17 11.41
CA GLY A 11 -3.82 -13.00 11.92
C GLY A 11 -4.21 -14.22 11.06
N ARG A 12 -3.47 -14.51 9.97
CA ARG A 12 -3.74 -15.68 9.12
C ARG A 12 -3.55 -17.00 9.86
N ASP A 13 -2.67 -17.02 10.85
CA ASP A 13 -2.29 -18.15 11.71
C ASP A 13 -3.13 -18.23 13.00
N PHE A 14 -4.03 -17.27 13.24
CA PHE A 14 -4.86 -17.27 14.44
C PHE A 14 -6.12 -18.15 14.29
N THR A 15 -6.57 -18.70 15.41
CA THR A 15 -7.83 -19.44 15.49
C THR A 15 -8.70 -18.85 16.62
N PRO A 16 -9.83 -18.19 16.31
CA PRO A 16 -10.33 -17.89 14.97
C PRO A 16 -9.44 -16.91 14.19
N ARG A 17 -9.49 -17.00 12.86
CA ARG A 17 -8.72 -16.11 11.98
C ARG A 17 -9.05 -14.65 12.23
N GLN A 18 -8.03 -13.83 12.33
CA GLN A 18 -8.14 -12.37 12.43
C GLN A 18 -7.56 -11.68 11.19
N THR A 19 -7.85 -10.41 11.06
CA THR A 19 -7.41 -9.57 9.94
C THR A 19 -6.68 -8.34 10.43
N LEU A 20 -6.02 -7.64 9.52
CA LEU A 20 -5.42 -6.35 9.85
C LEU A 20 -6.45 -5.34 10.39
N LEU A 21 -7.71 -5.39 9.91
CA LEU A 21 -8.78 -4.53 10.42
C LEU A 21 -9.08 -4.82 11.90
N ASP A 22 -9.03 -6.07 12.32
CA ASP A 22 -9.25 -6.44 13.72
C ASP A 22 -8.12 -5.90 14.62
N ALA A 23 -6.87 -5.97 14.15
CA ALA A 23 -5.74 -5.35 14.84
C ALA A 23 -5.90 -3.83 14.96
N ILE A 24 -6.33 -3.15 13.88
CA ILE A 24 -6.53 -1.70 13.89
C ILE A 24 -7.64 -1.33 14.90
N ARG A 25 -8.77 -2.07 14.90
CA ARG A 25 -9.86 -1.85 15.87
C ARG A 25 -9.36 -2.03 17.31
N ALA A 26 -8.67 -3.12 17.58
CA ALA A 26 -8.14 -3.37 18.92
C ALA A 26 -7.20 -2.25 19.41
N VAL A 27 -6.38 -1.69 18.53
CA VAL A 27 -5.50 -0.56 18.89
C VAL A 27 -6.30 0.73 19.04
N GLN A 28 -7.33 0.98 18.22
CA GLN A 28 -8.19 2.15 18.34
C GLN A 28 -8.89 2.21 19.69
N ASP A 29 -9.30 1.05 20.23
CA ASP A 29 -10.04 0.94 21.49
C ASP A 29 -9.14 1.14 22.73
N VAL A 30 -7.83 1.25 22.55
CA VAL A 30 -6.90 1.53 23.65
C VAL A 30 -7.04 2.99 24.11
N PRO A 31 -7.34 3.26 25.40
CA PRO A 31 -7.46 4.61 25.90
C PRO A 31 -6.20 5.46 25.63
N GLY A 32 -6.42 6.66 25.11
CA GLY A 32 -5.33 7.61 24.80
C GLY A 32 -4.74 7.50 23.40
N VAL A 33 -5.10 6.48 22.61
CA VAL A 33 -4.71 6.41 21.19
C VAL A 33 -5.50 7.45 20.41
N ARG A 34 -4.78 8.39 19.80
CA ARG A 34 -5.38 9.49 19.01
C ARG A 34 -5.17 9.33 17.52
N ARG A 35 -4.13 8.63 17.08
CA ARG A 35 -3.76 8.46 15.69
C ARG A 35 -3.15 7.10 15.46
N ILE A 36 -3.60 6.43 14.39
CA ILE A 36 -3.04 5.17 13.91
C ILE A 36 -2.49 5.41 12.51
N ARG A 37 -1.19 5.22 12.32
CA ARG A 37 -0.57 5.13 11.01
C ARG A 37 -0.29 3.68 10.68
N LEU A 38 -0.56 3.32 9.44
CA LEU A 38 -0.24 2.00 8.90
C LEU A 38 1.15 2.06 8.26
N GLY A 39 1.93 1.01 8.47
CA GLY A 39 3.17 0.78 7.74
C GLY A 39 2.90 0.39 6.29
N SER A 40 3.88 -0.24 5.65
CA SER A 40 3.76 -0.64 4.25
C SER A 40 2.61 -1.61 4.02
N LEU A 41 1.75 -1.28 3.07
CA LEU A 41 0.65 -2.11 2.61
C LEU A 41 0.95 -2.67 1.23
N GLU A 42 0.61 -3.92 1.01
CA GLU A 42 0.53 -4.45 -0.36
C GLU A 42 -0.77 -3.96 -1.03
N PRO A 43 -0.75 -3.68 -2.33
CA PRO A 43 -1.95 -3.23 -3.05
C PRO A 43 -3.14 -4.19 -2.92
N THR A 44 -2.87 -5.48 -2.79
CA THR A 44 -3.87 -6.54 -2.71
C THR A 44 -4.81 -6.43 -1.50
N VAL A 45 -4.40 -5.72 -0.44
CA VAL A 45 -5.26 -5.53 0.75
C VAL A 45 -6.24 -4.36 0.58
N ALA A 46 -5.91 -3.39 -0.27
CA ALA A 46 -6.70 -2.17 -0.41
C ALA A 46 -7.95 -2.38 -1.30
N THR A 47 -8.81 -3.31 -0.88
CA THR A 47 -10.12 -3.53 -1.50
C THR A 47 -11.10 -2.42 -1.13
N VAL A 48 -12.26 -2.40 -1.81
CA VAL A 48 -13.34 -1.45 -1.48
C VAL A 48 -13.79 -1.64 -0.03
N GLU A 49 -13.98 -2.89 0.40
CA GLU A 49 -14.42 -3.24 1.76
C GLU A 49 -13.40 -2.82 2.81
N PHE A 50 -12.11 -3.04 2.54
CA PHE A 50 -11.03 -2.61 3.41
C PHE A 50 -11.01 -1.09 3.57
N ALA A 51 -11.09 -0.35 2.46
CA ALA A 51 -11.09 1.11 2.46
C ALA A 51 -12.30 1.68 3.21
N GLN A 52 -13.51 1.11 2.98
CA GLN A 52 -14.73 1.49 3.68
C GLN A 52 -14.64 1.20 5.19
N ALA A 53 -14.12 0.03 5.56
CA ALA A 53 -13.93 -0.32 6.96
C ALA A 53 -12.94 0.63 7.66
N LEU A 54 -11.84 0.99 7.01
CA LEU A 54 -10.90 1.98 7.55
C LEU A 54 -11.55 3.34 7.79
N ARG A 55 -12.46 3.75 6.90
CA ARG A 55 -13.15 5.05 7.01
C ARG A 55 -14.05 5.15 8.25
N THR A 56 -14.50 4.01 8.79
CA THR A 56 -15.26 3.98 10.06
C THR A 56 -14.38 4.15 11.31
N MET A 57 -13.07 4.18 11.15
CA MET A 57 -12.09 4.28 12.24
C MET A 57 -11.45 5.67 12.26
N ASP A 58 -11.98 6.58 13.06
CA ASP A 58 -11.60 8.00 13.09
C ASP A 58 -10.14 8.26 13.47
N THR A 59 -9.50 7.31 14.14
CA THR A 59 -8.09 7.40 14.54
C THR A 59 -7.13 7.08 13.40
N VAL A 60 -7.59 6.45 12.32
CA VAL A 60 -6.74 6.08 11.17
C VAL A 60 -6.36 7.33 10.38
N CYS A 61 -5.07 7.58 10.28
CA CYS A 61 -4.56 8.71 9.51
C CYS A 61 -4.79 8.49 8.00
N PRO A 62 -5.25 9.50 7.23
CA PRO A 62 -5.42 9.41 5.79
C PRO A 62 -4.07 9.50 5.06
N GLN A 63 -3.16 8.59 5.39
CA GLN A 63 -1.84 8.46 4.80
C GLN A 63 -1.55 6.97 4.61
N PHE A 64 -1.26 6.59 3.38
CA PHE A 64 -1.04 5.19 3.01
C PHE A 64 0.29 5.03 2.29
N HIS A 65 1.09 4.11 2.79
CA HIS A 65 2.28 3.66 2.09
C HIS A 65 1.94 2.39 1.31
N LEU A 66 1.80 2.52 -0.02
CA LEU A 66 1.58 1.40 -0.92
C LEU A 66 2.89 1.12 -1.68
N ALA A 67 3.49 -0.04 -1.45
CA ALA A 67 4.74 -0.42 -2.10
C ALA A 67 4.52 -0.69 -3.59
N LEU A 68 5.02 0.21 -4.47
CA LEU A 68 4.93 0.09 -5.93
C LEU A 68 6.00 -0.86 -6.46
N GLN A 69 7.23 -0.66 -6.04
CA GLN A 69 8.46 -1.29 -6.50
C GLN A 69 8.84 -0.97 -7.95
N SER A 70 7.94 -1.15 -8.91
CA SER A 70 8.06 -0.76 -10.32
C SER A 70 6.69 -0.42 -10.90
N GLY A 71 6.66 0.46 -11.87
CA GLY A 71 5.46 0.80 -12.66
C GLY A 71 5.31 -0.05 -13.93
N SER A 72 6.19 -1.04 -14.14
CA SER A 72 6.13 -1.95 -15.27
C SER A 72 5.67 -3.35 -14.84
N ASP A 73 4.63 -3.88 -15.50
CA ASP A 73 4.10 -5.22 -15.20
C ASP A 73 5.14 -6.32 -15.43
N THR A 74 6.00 -6.18 -16.44
CA THR A 74 7.05 -7.15 -16.74
C THR A 74 8.16 -7.15 -15.68
N VAL A 75 8.51 -5.98 -15.14
CA VAL A 75 9.45 -5.86 -14.02
C VAL A 75 8.83 -6.44 -12.75
N LEU A 76 7.57 -6.10 -12.44
CA LEU A 76 6.86 -6.67 -11.28
C LEU A 76 6.80 -8.20 -11.35
N GLN A 77 6.57 -8.76 -12.54
CA GLN A 77 6.58 -10.21 -12.75
C GLN A 77 7.97 -10.82 -12.49
N ARG A 78 9.05 -10.19 -12.98
CA ARG A 78 10.43 -10.62 -12.68
C ARG A 78 10.78 -10.50 -11.19
N MET A 79 10.19 -9.51 -10.49
CA MET A 79 10.29 -9.37 -9.03
C MET A 79 9.40 -10.37 -8.26
N ALA A 80 8.69 -11.26 -8.93
CA ALA A 80 7.72 -12.19 -8.35
C ALA A 80 6.64 -11.50 -7.49
N ARG A 81 6.21 -10.28 -7.88
CA ARG A 81 5.14 -9.57 -7.20
C ARG A 81 3.79 -10.20 -7.52
N ARG A 82 2.88 -10.20 -6.52
CA ARG A 82 1.54 -10.80 -6.62
C ARG A 82 0.47 -9.82 -7.12
N TYR A 83 0.87 -8.65 -7.58
CA TYR A 83 0.03 -7.61 -8.14
C TYR A 83 0.62 -7.09 -9.45
N ASN A 84 -0.21 -6.50 -10.24
CA ASN A 84 0.14 -5.79 -11.47
C ASN A 84 -0.32 -4.32 -11.38
N MET A 85 0.00 -3.52 -12.39
CA MET A 85 -0.32 -2.09 -12.40
C MET A 85 -1.81 -1.79 -12.38
N ARG A 86 -2.64 -2.66 -12.99
CA ARG A 86 -4.10 -2.54 -12.90
C ARG A 86 -4.59 -2.69 -11.45
N MET A 87 -4.11 -3.69 -10.75
CA MET A 87 -4.45 -3.93 -9.33
C MET A 87 -3.95 -2.79 -8.45
N TYR A 88 -2.75 -2.28 -8.73
CA TYR A 88 -2.17 -1.17 -7.99
C TYR A 88 -3.00 0.12 -8.14
N ARG A 89 -3.37 0.47 -9.39
CA ARG A 89 -4.25 1.62 -9.66
C ARG A 89 -5.59 1.48 -8.94
N GLN A 90 -6.22 0.32 -9.03
CA GLN A 90 -7.48 0.05 -8.34
C GLN A 90 -7.36 0.21 -6.82
N ALA A 91 -6.27 -0.26 -6.21
CA ALA A 91 -6.02 -0.07 -4.78
C ALA A 91 -5.95 1.41 -4.38
N MET A 92 -5.26 2.24 -5.17
CA MET A 92 -5.21 3.69 -4.95
C MET A 92 -6.59 4.34 -5.11
N GLU A 93 -7.35 3.95 -6.13
CA GLU A 93 -8.70 4.46 -6.39
C GLU A 93 -9.65 4.11 -5.25
N ASN A 94 -9.64 2.87 -4.76
CA ASN A 94 -10.46 2.43 -3.63
C ASN A 94 -10.19 3.29 -2.39
N LEU A 95 -8.93 3.56 -2.08
CA LEU A 95 -8.57 4.40 -0.94
C LEU A 95 -8.93 5.87 -1.18
N ARG A 96 -8.71 6.40 -2.39
CA ARG A 96 -9.09 7.78 -2.73
C ARG A 96 -10.59 8.02 -2.72
N ALA A 97 -11.38 7.02 -3.06
CA ALA A 97 -12.85 7.11 -3.02
C ALA A 97 -13.38 7.43 -1.63
N VAL A 98 -12.73 6.91 -0.58
CA VAL A 98 -13.14 7.14 0.82
C VAL A 98 -12.28 8.18 1.54
N TYR A 99 -11.07 8.44 1.04
CA TYR A 99 -10.13 9.44 1.55
C TYR A 99 -9.62 10.33 0.40
N PRO A 100 -10.42 11.27 -0.12
CA PRO A 100 -10.06 12.09 -1.30
C PRO A 100 -8.75 12.86 -1.14
N MET A 101 -8.41 13.24 0.09
CA MET A 101 -7.19 13.99 0.43
C MET A 101 -6.08 13.10 1.03
N ALA A 102 -6.15 11.78 0.82
CA ALA A 102 -5.12 10.88 1.34
C ALA A 102 -3.74 11.17 0.73
N ALA A 103 -2.74 11.21 1.59
CA ALA A 103 -1.35 11.23 1.18
C ALA A 103 -0.85 9.82 0.86
N PHE A 104 -0.39 9.60 -0.36
CA PHE A 104 0.24 8.33 -0.75
C PHE A 104 1.75 8.47 -0.74
N THR A 105 2.41 7.46 -0.19
CA THR A 105 3.87 7.30 -0.27
C THR A 105 4.19 5.92 -0.82
N THR A 106 5.37 5.78 -1.42
CA THR A 106 5.76 4.51 -2.03
C THR A 106 7.27 4.32 -2.04
N ASP A 107 7.68 3.08 -2.27
CA ASP A 107 9.04 2.69 -2.60
C ASP A 107 9.12 2.30 -4.08
N VAL A 108 10.20 2.70 -4.73
CA VAL A 108 10.51 2.37 -6.13
C VAL A 108 11.93 1.83 -6.19
N LEU A 109 12.08 0.70 -6.85
CA LEU A 109 13.37 0.09 -7.15
C LEU A 109 13.73 0.38 -8.61
N THR A 110 14.94 0.87 -8.85
CA THR A 110 15.43 1.16 -10.20
C THR A 110 16.65 0.30 -10.53
N GLY A 111 16.82 -0.04 -11.79
CA GLY A 111 17.94 -0.87 -12.26
C GLY A 111 17.79 -2.34 -11.87
N PHE A 112 16.57 -2.85 -11.73
CA PHE A 112 16.34 -4.27 -11.49
C PHE A 112 16.92 -5.10 -12.65
N PRO A 113 17.52 -6.28 -12.41
CA PRO A 113 18.15 -7.09 -13.44
C PRO A 113 17.25 -7.29 -14.66
N GLY A 114 17.74 -6.84 -15.83
CA GLY A 114 17.02 -6.89 -17.08
C GLY A 114 15.96 -5.79 -17.28
N GLU A 115 15.89 -4.80 -16.40
CA GLU A 115 15.05 -3.62 -16.62
C GLU A 115 15.54 -2.84 -17.85
N THR A 116 14.66 -2.63 -18.80
CA THR A 116 14.91 -1.84 -20.01
C THR A 116 14.57 -0.37 -19.78
N GLU A 117 15.08 0.52 -20.64
CA GLU A 117 14.72 1.95 -20.63
C GLU A 117 13.21 2.15 -20.76
N ALA A 118 12.55 1.40 -21.64
CA ALA A 118 11.11 1.49 -21.84
C ALA A 118 10.34 1.14 -20.54
N GLU A 119 10.74 0.10 -19.83
CA GLU A 119 10.13 -0.31 -18.55
C GLU A 119 10.40 0.71 -17.44
N PHE A 120 11.58 1.33 -17.43
CA PHE A 120 11.88 2.44 -16.53
C PHE A 120 10.98 3.65 -16.85
N GLU A 121 10.77 3.97 -18.12
CA GLU A 121 9.86 5.06 -18.54
C GLU A 121 8.41 4.80 -18.13
N GLU A 122 7.91 3.56 -18.23
CA GLU A 122 6.59 3.17 -17.70
C GLU A 122 6.49 3.50 -16.20
N THR A 123 7.52 3.18 -15.43
CA THR A 123 7.59 3.48 -13.99
C THR A 123 7.58 4.99 -13.74
N ARG A 124 8.40 5.74 -14.47
CA ARG A 124 8.50 7.20 -14.36
C ARG A 124 7.17 7.90 -14.66
N ASP A 125 6.50 7.46 -15.72
CA ASP A 125 5.24 8.07 -16.17
C ASP A 125 4.10 7.76 -15.19
N PHE A 126 4.04 6.53 -14.67
CA PHE A 126 3.09 6.20 -13.62
C PHE A 126 3.31 7.02 -12.34
N ILE A 127 4.56 7.24 -11.92
CA ILE A 127 4.88 8.06 -10.75
C ILE A 127 4.34 9.48 -10.90
N ARG A 128 4.47 10.08 -12.09
CA ARG A 128 3.94 11.42 -12.39
C ARG A 128 2.42 11.46 -12.31
N GLU A 129 1.76 10.44 -12.85
CA GLU A 129 0.30 10.30 -12.82
C GLU A 129 -0.22 10.11 -11.41
N ALA A 130 0.43 9.26 -10.61
CA ALA A 130 -0.03 8.83 -9.30
C ALA A 130 -0.02 9.94 -8.24
N ARG A 131 0.77 11.02 -8.43
CA ARG A 131 0.86 12.17 -7.52
C ARG A 131 1.15 11.77 -6.07
N TYR A 132 2.25 11.05 -5.88
CA TYR A 132 2.70 10.69 -4.54
C TYR A 132 3.15 11.91 -3.73
N ALA A 133 2.86 11.89 -2.43
CA ALA A 133 3.38 12.88 -1.49
C ALA A 133 4.87 12.67 -1.22
N LYS A 134 5.33 11.41 -1.29
CA LYS A 134 6.75 11.06 -1.12
C LYS A 134 7.05 9.72 -1.80
N ILE A 135 8.23 9.63 -2.36
CA ILE A 135 8.77 8.42 -2.98
C ILE A 135 10.15 8.17 -2.39
N HIS A 136 10.41 6.92 -2.02
CA HIS A 136 11.76 6.47 -1.69
C HIS A 136 12.27 5.65 -2.87
N VAL A 137 13.37 6.08 -3.44
CA VAL A 137 13.99 5.41 -4.60
C VAL A 137 15.20 4.63 -4.11
N PHE A 138 15.26 3.35 -4.48
CA PHE A 138 16.34 2.43 -4.17
C PHE A 138 16.97 1.95 -5.47
N PRO A 139 18.26 2.23 -5.72
CA PRO A 139 18.98 1.55 -6.79
C PRO A 139 19.18 0.07 -6.40
N TYR A 140 19.05 -0.82 -7.37
CA TYR A 140 19.28 -2.26 -7.17
C TYR A 140 20.77 -2.57 -7.05
#